data_66c5ad12b28d447cfc3f4cba3e35f91d
#
_entry.id   66c5ad12b28d447cfc3f4cba3e35f91d
#
_cell.length_a   1.000
_cell.length_b   1.000
_cell.length_c   1.000
_cell.angle_alpha   90.00
_cell.angle_beta   90.00
_cell.angle_gamma   90.00
#
_symmetry.space_group_name_H-M   'P 1'
#
loop_
_entity.id
_entity.type
_entity.pdbx_description
1 polymer ?
#
loop_
_entity_poly.entity_id
_entity_poly.type
_entity_poly.pdbx_seq_one_letter_code
_entity_poly.pdbx_strand_id
1 'polypeptide(L)'
;LMKRYTYWPQLFLGFTFNYGLIMAWFSINSQFSYIPILFYSGAIFWTLAYDTIYGFQDIKDDEIIGVKSTSIKFKTNPKLFIFLCYLIFILFQIISGVLMEFSHYYFIGIIIITFHLLIFQTLKLNISNTNMCLKKFKSNNFVGFLIFINILVSKIYV
;
A
#
# COMPACT_ATOMS: atom_id res chain seq x y z
N LEU A 1 7.80 3.20 19.58
CA LEU A 1 9.17 3.75 19.66
C LEU A 1 9.55 4.58 18.43
N MET A 2 9.28 4.12 17.20
CA MET A 2 9.70 4.79 15.95
C MET A 2 9.15 6.21 15.79
N LYS A 3 7.90 6.48 16.19
CA LYS A 3 7.31 7.84 16.19
C LYS A 3 8.08 8.88 17.00
N ARG A 4 9.00 8.49 17.90
CA ARG A 4 9.85 9.41 18.67
C ARG A 4 11.11 9.83 17.92
N TYR A 5 11.64 8.95 17.08
CA TYR A 5 12.94 9.13 16.44
C TYR A 5 12.85 9.59 14.98
N THR A 6 11.90 9.07 14.21
CA THR A 6 11.83 9.30 12.77
C THR A 6 10.43 9.69 12.28
N TYR A 7 10.37 10.42 11.16
CA TYR A 7 9.13 10.71 10.45
C TYR A 7 8.63 9.53 9.58
N TRP A 8 9.27 8.36 9.63
CA TRP A 8 8.98 7.21 8.78
C TRP A 8 8.45 5.98 9.52
N PRO A 9 7.70 6.10 10.63
CA PRO A 9 7.18 4.92 11.34
C PRO A 9 6.29 4.04 10.45
N GLN A 10 5.53 4.66 9.53
CA GLN A 10 4.66 3.96 8.57
C GLN A 10 5.47 3.10 7.57
N LEU A 11 6.67 3.53 7.20
CA LEU A 11 7.57 2.74 6.37
C LEU A 11 8.06 1.49 7.11
N PHE A 12 8.44 1.64 8.38
CA PHE A 12 8.83 0.50 9.22
C PHE A 12 7.66 -0.48 9.43
N LEU A 13 6.44 0.04 9.56
CA LEU A 13 5.25 -0.80 9.57
C LEU A 13 5.12 -1.58 8.24
N GLY A 14 5.33 -0.92 7.11
CA GLY A 14 5.33 -1.56 5.80
C GLY A 14 6.31 -2.73 5.70
N PHE A 15 7.54 -2.55 6.20
CA PHE A 15 8.52 -3.64 6.24
C PHE A 15 8.07 -4.81 7.11
N THR A 16 7.61 -4.56 8.31
CA THR A 16 7.26 -5.63 9.26
C THR A 16 5.96 -6.32 8.90
N PHE A 17 4.94 -5.56 8.51
CA PHE A 17 3.60 -6.07 8.25
C PHE A 17 3.55 -6.98 7.00
N ASN A 18 4.29 -6.62 5.95
CA ASN A 18 4.28 -7.36 4.70
C ASN A 18 5.32 -8.49 4.62
N TYR A 19 6.16 -8.67 5.66
CA TYR A 19 7.21 -9.70 5.67
C TYR A 19 6.67 -11.13 5.48
N GLY A 20 5.43 -11.37 5.89
CA GLY A 20 4.73 -12.64 5.69
C GLY A 20 4.68 -13.09 4.22
N LEU A 21 4.68 -12.15 3.26
CA LEU A 21 4.72 -12.47 1.83
C LEU A 21 6.02 -13.20 1.45
N ILE A 22 7.16 -12.70 1.94
CA ILE A 22 8.48 -13.32 1.73
C ILE A 22 8.51 -14.71 2.38
N MET A 23 8.03 -14.81 3.63
CA MET A 23 7.97 -16.07 4.37
C MET A 23 7.12 -17.11 3.63
N ALA A 24 5.93 -16.73 3.19
CA ALA A 24 5.01 -17.61 2.47
C ALA A 24 5.63 -18.15 1.16
N TRP A 25 6.29 -17.28 0.40
CA TRP A 25 6.94 -17.69 -0.85
C TRP A 25 8.03 -18.73 -0.61
N PHE A 26 8.97 -18.45 0.29
CA PHE A 26 10.11 -19.32 0.54
C PHE A 26 9.77 -20.58 1.36
N SER A 27 8.59 -20.65 1.95
CA SER A 27 8.09 -21.89 2.59
C SER A 27 7.69 -22.95 1.56
N ILE A 28 7.37 -22.55 0.33
CA ILE A 28 6.91 -23.44 -0.75
C ILE A 28 8.01 -23.63 -1.80
N ASN A 29 8.76 -22.56 -2.08
CA ASN A 29 9.77 -22.56 -3.14
C ASN A 29 11.18 -22.59 -2.54
N SER A 30 11.92 -23.65 -2.82
CA SER A 30 13.32 -23.79 -2.34
C SER A 30 14.32 -22.97 -3.16
N GLN A 31 13.95 -22.51 -4.34
CA GLN A 31 14.82 -21.73 -5.21
C GLN A 31 14.64 -20.23 -4.96
N PHE A 32 15.76 -19.48 -5.04
CA PHE A 32 15.74 -18.04 -4.94
C PHE A 32 15.01 -17.42 -6.13
N SER A 33 14.15 -16.42 -5.84
CA SER A 33 13.45 -15.64 -6.85
C SER A 33 13.38 -14.17 -6.43
N TYR A 34 13.48 -13.26 -7.39
CA TYR A 34 13.27 -11.83 -7.18
C TYR A 34 11.78 -11.44 -7.11
N ILE A 35 10.90 -12.30 -7.59
CA ILE A 35 9.46 -12.00 -7.70
C ILE A 35 8.82 -11.65 -6.34
N PRO A 36 9.01 -12.45 -5.26
CA PRO A 36 8.45 -12.10 -3.95
C PRO A 36 9.03 -10.80 -3.39
N ILE A 37 10.27 -10.45 -3.75
CA ILE A 37 10.89 -9.18 -3.32
C ILE A 37 10.20 -8.00 -4.01
N LEU A 38 9.82 -8.13 -5.28
CA LEU A 38 9.08 -7.09 -6.01
C LEU A 38 7.67 -6.89 -5.42
N PHE A 39 6.93 -8.00 -5.20
CA PHE A 39 5.62 -7.94 -4.55
C PHE A 39 5.71 -7.31 -3.16
N TYR A 40 6.69 -7.71 -2.36
CA TYR A 40 6.94 -7.18 -1.02
C TYR A 40 7.25 -5.68 -1.07
N SER A 41 8.12 -5.26 -1.99
CA SER A 41 8.46 -3.84 -2.16
C SER A 41 7.21 -3.01 -2.51
N GLY A 42 6.39 -3.50 -3.43
CA GLY A 42 5.11 -2.88 -3.75
C GLY A 42 4.19 -2.78 -2.53
N ALA A 43 4.04 -3.87 -1.78
CA ALA A 43 3.18 -3.91 -0.58
C ALA A 43 3.65 -2.93 0.52
N ILE A 44 4.97 -2.69 0.66
CA ILE A 44 5.51 -1.66 1.56
C ILE A 44 4.97 -0.28 1.18
N PHE A 45 5.03 0.10 -0.11
CA PHE A 45 4.53 1.40 -0.57
C PHE A 45 3.01 1.52 -0.46
N TRP A 46 2.26 0.44 -0.68
CA TRP A 46 0.82 0.41 -0.42
C TRP A 46 0.52 0.66 1.06
N THR A 47 1.20 -0.04 1.97
CA THR A 47 1.07 0.13 3.43
C THR A 47 1.42 1.56 3.83
N LEU A 48 2.53 2.09 3.32
CA LEU A 48 2.98 3.46 3.58
C LEU A 48 1.91 4.49 3.19
N ALA A 49 1.26 4.31 2.05
CA ALA A 49 0.21 5.23 1.60
C ALA A 49 -1.03 5.18 2.49
N TYR A 50 -1.62 3.99 2.69
CA TYR A 50 -2.88 3.92 3.45
C TYR A 50 -2.70 4.21 4.94
N ASP A 51 -1.55 3.87 5.53
CA ASP A 51 -1.28 4.18 6.93
C ASP A 51 -0.94 5.67 7.13
N THR A 52 -0.39 6.34 6.11
CA THR A 52 -0.30 7.80 6.11
C THR A 52 -1.69 8.44 6.08
N ILE A 53 -2.65 7.90 5.31
CA ILE A 53 -4.04 8.37 5.32
C ILE A 53 -4.66 8.18 6.71
N TYR A 54 -4.40 7.02 7.34
CA TYR A 54 -4.87 6.76 8.71
C TYR A 54 -4.32 7.79 9.69
N GLY A 55 -3.04 8.11 9.65
CA GLY A 55 -2.40 9.04 10.56
C GLY A 55 -2.90 10.49 10.48
N PHE A 56 -3.67 10.86 9.44
CA PHE A 56 -4.36 12.16 9.42
C PHE A 56 -5.52 12.26 10.41
N GLN A 57 -6.01 11.14 10.97
CA GLN A 57 -7.03 11.18 12.02
C GLN A 57 -6.50 11.79 13.30
N ASP A 58 -5.27 11.42 13.66
CA ASP A 58 -4.66 11.75 14.94
C ASP A 58 -3.62 12.87 14.81
N ILE A 59 -3.53 13.53 13.64
CA ILE A 59 -2.45 14.48 13.34
C ILE A 59 -2.36 15.63 14.35
N LYS A 60 -3.48 16.13 14.86
CA LYS A 60 -3.51 17.22 15.85
C LYS A 60 -2.94 16.76 17.19
N ASP A 61 -3.32 15.57 17.64
CA ASP A 61 -2.85 14.99 18.90
C ASP A 61 -1.37 14.58 18.78
N ASP A 62 -0.99 13.98 17.65
CA ASP A 62 0.41 13.65 17.34
C ASP A 62 1.31 14.90 17.34
N GLU A 63 0.85 16.03 16.82
CA GLU A 63 1.58 17.31 16.84
C GLU A 63 1.71 17.90 18.26
N ILE A 64 0.66 17.83 19.08
CA ILE A 64 0.68 18.33 20.48
C ILE A 64 1.65 17.49 21.32
N ILE A 65 1.65 16.17 21.14
CA ILE A 65 2.54 15.24 21.86
C ILE A 65 4.00 15.33 21.35
N GLY A 66 4.20 15.91 20.14
CA GLY A 66 5.52 16.06 19.54
C GLY A 66 6.08 14.77 18.92
N VAL A 67 5.23 13.81 18.56
CA VAL A 67 5.63 12.60 17.84
C VAL A 67 5.78 12.86 16.34
N LYS A 68 6.47 11.98 15.64
CA LYS A 68 6.80 12.08 14.22
C LYS A 68 6.05 11.05 13.41
N SER A 69 5.53 11.46 12.25
CA SER A 69 4.87 10.55 11.29
C SER A 69 4.97 11.07 9.86
N THR A 70 4.74 10.20 8.88
CA THR A 70 4.65 10.63 7.47
C THR A 70 3.46 11.56 7.25
N SER A 71 2.37 11.41 8.01
CA SER A 71 1.20 12.28 7.95
C SER A 71 1.57 13.73 8.34
N ILE A 72 2.39 13.92 9.38
CA ILE A 72 2.92 15.23 9.77
C ILE A 72 3.90 15.75 8.72
N LYS A 73 4.84 14.90 8.26
CA LYS A 73 5.87 15.29 7.30
C LYS A 73 5.30 15.79 5.98
N PHE A 74 4.25 15.14 5.47
CA PHE A 74 3.66 15.42 4.17
C PHE A 74 2.30 16.13 4.25
N LYS A 75 1.98 16.75 5.38
CA LYS A 75 0.70 17.47 5.57
C LYS A 75 0.46 18.62 4.58
N THR A 76 1.52 19.21 4.04
CA THR A 76 1.43 20.28 3.03
C THR A 76 1.05 19.77 1.65
N ASN A 77 1.56 18.59 1.25
CA ASN A 77 1.31 17.97 -0.05
C ASN A 77 0.90 16.48 0.09
N PRO A 78 -0.17 16.18 0.84
CA PRO A 78 -0.52 14.80 1.18
C PRO A 78 -0.92 13.98 -0.05
N LYS A 79 -1.66 14.60 -0.99
CA LYS A 79 -2.12 13.90 -2.20
C LYS A 79 -0.98 13.47 -3.09
N LEU A 80 0.03 14.32 -3.27
CA LEU A 80 1.20 14.00 -4.09
C LEU A 80 1.98 12.82 -3.50
N PHE A 81 2.23 12.85 -2.20
CA PHE A 81 2.95 11.78 -1.52
C PHE A 81 2.22 10.43 -1.64
N ILE A 82 0.92 10.41 -1.34
CA ILE A 82 0.09 9.21 -1.43
C ILE A 82 0.00 8.71 -2.87
N PHE A 83 -0.17 9.62 -3.84
CA PHE A 83 -0.17 9.29 -5.26
C PHE A 83 1.11 8.57 -5.69
N LEU A 84 2.27 9.11 -5.31
CA LEU A 84 3.57 8.51 -5.64
C LEU A 84 3.73 7.12 -5.02
N CYS A 85 3.33 6.95 -3.76
CA CYS A 85 3.36 5.64 -3.11
C CYS A 85 2.46 4.61 -3.83
N TYR A 86 1.22 4.98 -4.19
CA TYR A 86 0.34 4.09 -4.93
C TYR A 86 0.85 3.82 -6.36
N LEU A 87 1.44 4.81 -7.02
CA LEU A 87 2.04 4.62 -8.34
C LEU A 87 3.17 3.59 -8.29
N ILE A 88 4.07 3.70 -7.31
CA ILE A 88 5.16 2.74 -7.09
C ILE A 88 4.59 1.35 -6.82
N PHE A 89 3.58 1.23 -5.96
CA PHE A 89 2.88 -0.04 -5.71
C PHE A 89 2.35 -0.66 -7.00
N ILE A 90 1.63 0.12 -7.82
CA ILE A 90 1.04 -0.35 -9.08
C ILE A 90 2.13 -0.81 -10.06
N LEU A 91 3.23 -0.06 -10.18
CA LEU A 91 4.36 -0.44 -11.02
C LEU A 91 4.95 -1.80 -10.60
N PHE A 92 5.16 -2.02 -9.30
CA PHE A 92 5.64 -3.30 -8.81
C PHE A 92 4.65 -4.44 -9.08
N GLN A 93 3.34 -4.21 -8.96
CA GLN A 93 2.32 -5.21 -9.30
C GLN A 93 2.37 -5.57 -10.80
N ILE A 94 2.48 -4.58 -11.68
CA ILE A 94 2.57 -4.81 -13.13
C ILE A 94 3.85 -5.60 -13.47
N ILE A 95 5.00 -5.17 -12.96
CA ILE A 95 6.28 -5.87 -13.21
C ILE A 95 6.21 -7.32 -12.72
N SER A 96 5.69 -7.53 -11.51
CA SER A 96 5.54 -8.87 -10.94
C SER A 96 4.58 -9.74 -11.78
N GLY A 97 3.48 -9.16 -12.25
CA GLY A 97 2.51 -9.86 -13.10
C GLY A 97 3.11 -10.29 -14.44
N VAL A 98 3.95 -9.44 -15.04
CA VAL A 98 4.68 -9.79 -16.27
C VAL A 98 5.66 -10.91 -16.03
N LEU A 99 6.47 -10.83 -14.95
CA LEU A 99 7.47 -11.87 -14.61
C LEU A 99 6.85 -13.21 -14.20
N MET A 100 5.63 -13.19 -13.68
CA MET A 100 4.84 -14.38 -13.34
C MET A 100 4.04 -14.93 -14.50
N GLU A 101 4.11 -14.29 -15.67
CA GLU A 101 3.33 -14.64 -16.86
C GLU A 101 1.83 -14.75 -16.56
N PHE A 102 1.32 -13.82 -15.73
CA PHE A 102 -0.09 -13.80 -15.40
C PHE A 102 -0.96 -13.47 -16.61
N SER A 103 -2.16 -14.07 -16.68
CA SER A 103 -3.12 -13.84 -17.77
C SER A 103 -3.51 -12.36 -17.85
N HIS A 104 -4.05 -11.93 -19.01
CA HIS A 104 -4.54 -10.56 -19.20
C HIS A 104 -5.65 -10.16 -18.22
N TYR A 105 -6.39 -11.10 -17.64
CA TYR A 105 -7.35 -10.83 -16.57
C TYR A 105 -6.70 -10.19 -15.33
N TYR A 106 -5.45 -10.55 -15.01
CA TYR A 106 -4.70 -9.91 -13.95
C TYR A 106 -4.54 -8.40 -14.18
N PHE A 107 -4.16 -8.00 -15.40
CA PHE A 107 -3.93 -6.59 -15.72
C PHE A 107 -5.23 -5.77 -15.75
N ILE A 108 -6.35 -6.38 -16.14
CA ILE A 108 -7.69 -5.77 -16.01
C ILE A 108 -8.00 -5.51 -14.53
N GLY A 109 -7.75 -6.48 -13.65
CA GLY A 109 -7.92 -6.31 -12.20
C GLY A 109 -7.03 -5.20 -11.62
N ILE A 110 -5.76 -5.10 -12.08
CA ILE A 110 -4.87 -4.00 -11.67
C ILE A 110 -5.41 -2.64 -12.11
N ILE A 111 -6.03 -2.51 -13.28
CA ILE A 111 -6.67 -1.26 -13.73
C ILE A 111 -7.79 -0.86 -12.76
N ILE A 112 -8.63 -1.79 -12.33
CA ILE A 112 -9.73 -1.53 -11.38
C ILE A 112 -9.16 -1.07 -10.03
N ILE A 113 -8.13 -1.76 -9.53
CA ILE A 113 -7.44 -1.39 -8.28
C ILE A 113 -6.81 0.00 -8.40
N THR A 114 -6.16 0.28 -9.52
CA THR A 114 -5.55 1.59 -9.81
C THR A 114 -6.58 2.70 -9.76
N PHE A 115 -7.73 2.51 -10.41
CA PHE A 115 -8.82 3.48 -10.39
C PHE A 115 -9.29 3.77 -8.97
N HIS A 116 -9.48 2.73 -8.14
CA HIS A 116 -9.86 2.90 -6.74
C HIS A 116 -8.81 3.68 -5.93
N LEU A 117 -7.52 3.32 -6.06
CA LEU A 117 -6.45 3.93 -5.27
C LEU A 117 -6.21 5.40 -5.70
N LEU A 118 -6.14 5.67 -6.99
CA LEU A 118 -5.83 7.01 -7.47
C LEU A 118 -7.03 7.97 -7.39
N ILE A 119 -8.23 7.52 -7.79
CA ILE A 119 -9.41 8.39 -7.82
C ILE A 119 -10.04 8.48 -6.42
N PHE A 120 -10.44 7.34 -5.84
CA PHE A 120 -11.19 7.36 -4.58
C PHE A 120 -10.29 7.69 -3.40
N GLN A 121 -9.12 7.07 -3.29
CA GLN A 121 -8.27 7.29 -2.12
C GLN A 121 -7.46 8.58 -2.21
N THR A 122 -6.90 8.92 -3.39
CA THR A 122 -5.98 10.06 -3.53
C THR A 122 -6.70 11.35 -3.93
N LEU A 123 -7.35 11.42 -5.09
CA LEU A 123 -7.93 12.67 -5.58
C LEU A 123 -9.03 13.21 -4.65
N LYS A 124 -9.89 12.31 -4.16
CA LYS A 124 -10.98 12.67 -3.22
C LYS A 124 -10.52 12.72 -1.75
N LEU A 125 -9.20 12.79 -1.47
CA LEU A 125 -8.72 12.91 -0.10
C LEU A 125 -8.95 14.33 0.44
N ASN A 126 -9.55 14.40 1.63
CA ASN A 126 -9.62 15.60 2.46
C ASN A 126 -9.08 15.25 3.85
N ILE A 127 -7.87 15.71 4.16
CA ILE A 127 -7.19 15.41 5.42
C ILE A 127 -7.83 16.08 6.63
N SER A 128 -8.65 17.12 6.44
CA SER A 128 -9.38 17.79 7.53
C SER A 128 -10.60 17.00 8.00
N ASN A 129 -11.02 15.98 7.23
CA ASN A 129 -12.16 15.13 7.58
C ASN A 129 -11.66 13.76 8.07
N THR A 130 -11.56 13.61 9.40
CA THR A 130 -11.07 12.40 10.06
C THR A 130 -11.89 11.15 9.71
N ASN A 131 -13.22 11.28 9.65
CA ASN A 131 -14.12 10.19 9.27
C ASN A 131 -13.88 9.72 7.82
N MET A 132 -13.57 10.66 6.92
CA MET A 132 -13.22 10.32 5.54
C MET A 132 -11.89 9.58 5.49
N CYS A 133 -10.89 10.01 6.24
CA CYS A 133 -9.59 9.33 6.35
C CYS A 133 -9.78 7.90 6.86
N LEU A 134 -10.59 7.69 7.89
CA LEU A 134 -10.91 6.36 8.41
C LEU A 134 -11.62 5.48 7.37
N LYS A 135 -12.60 6.03 6.64
CA LYS A 135 -13.28 5.30 5.55
C LYS A 135 -12.29 4.84 4.47
N LYS A 136 -11.39 5.74 4.05
CA LYS A 136 -10.37 5.42 3.04
C LYS A 136 -9.39 4.37 3.54
N PHE A 137 -8.92 4.48 4.78
CA PHE A 137 -8.09 3.46 5.41
C PHE A 137 -8.78 2.09 5.41
N LYS A 138 -10.01 2.01 5.92
CA LYS A 138 -10.79 0.76 5.96
C LYS A 138 -11.06 0.17 4.57
N SER A 139 -11.16 0.98 3.52
CA SER A 139 -11.38 0.50 2.16
C SER A 139 -10.20 -0.31 1.61
N ASN A 140 -9.02 -0.24 2.25
CA ASN A 140 -7.87 -1.06 1.86
C ASN A 140 -8.06 -2.56 2.18
N ASN A 141 -8.95 -2.92 3.10
CA ASN A 141 -9.35 -4.32 3.30
C ASN A 141 -9.99 -4.88 2.01
N PHE A 142 -10.82 -4.08 1.35
CA PHE A 142 -11.41 -4.45 0.07
C PHE A 142 -10.36 -4.49 -1.05
N VAL A 143 -9.43 -3.56 -1.08
CA VAL A 143 -8.31 -3.59 -2.05
C VAL A 143 -7.47 -4.84 -1.86
N GLY A 144 -7.12 -5.21 -0.62
CA GLY A 144 -6.38 -6.45 -0.34
C GLY A 144 -7.13 -7.70 -0.81
N PHE A 145 -8.45 -7.75 -0.59
CA PHE A 145 -9.29 -8.82 -1.09
C PHE A 145 -9.32 -8.86 -2.63
N LEU A 146 -9.43 -7.72 -3.28
CA LEU A 146 -9.37 -7.64 -4.75
C LEU A 146 -8.03 -8.11 -5.32
N ILE A 147 -6.91 -7.75 -4.69
CA ILE A 147 -5.56 -8.22 -5.09
C ILE A 147 -5.50 -9.75 -4.99
N PHE A 148 -5.97 -10.31 -3.87
CA PHE A 148 -5.99 -11.74 -3.65
C PHE A 148 -6.82 -12.47 -4.71
N ILE A 149 -8.06 -12.06 -4.96
CA ILE A 149 -8.92 -12.64 -6.00
C ILE A 149 -8.29 -12.48 -7.39
N ASN A 150 -7.69 -11.33 -7.67
CA ASN A 150 -7.05 -11.06 -8.95
C ASN A 150 -5.91 -12.04 -9.24
N ILE A 151 -5.07 -12.35 -8.24
CA ILE A 151 -3.99 -13.34 -8.36
C ILE A 151 -4.59 -14.75 -8.56
N LEU A 152 -5.62 -15.13 -7.81
CA LEU A 152 -6.27 -16.43 -7.96
C LEU A 152 -6.85 -16.61 -9.35
N VAL A 153 -7.63 -15.65 -9.84
CA VAL A 153 -8.25 -15.70 -11.18
C VAL A 153 -7.19 -15.81 -12.27
N SER A 154 -6.08 -15.07 -12.13
CA SER A 154 -5.00 -15.12 -13.12
C SER A 154 -4.29 -16.48 -13.19
N LYS A 155 -4.36 -17.29 -12.12
CA LYS A 155 -3.78 -18.65 -12.10
C LYS A 155 -4.74 -19.73 -12.60
N ILE A 156 -6.05 -19.49 -12.53
CA ILE A 156 -7.07 -20.45 -13.02
C ILE A 156 -7.20 -20.38 -14.56
N TYR A 157 -6.98 -19.20 -15.13
CA TYR A 157 -7.16 -18.94 -16.56
C TYR A 157 -5.82 -18.75 -17.33
N VAL A 158 -4.78 -19.43 -16.87
CA VAL A 158 -3.50 -19.56 -17.61
C VAL A 158 -3.59 -20.67 -18.64
#